data_181790d95d5977ce6457ebb4f01f4a65
#
_entry.id   181790d95d5977ce6457ebb4f01f4a65
#
_cell.length_a   1.000
_cell.length_b   1.000
_cell.length_c   1.000
_cell.angle_alpha   90.00
_cell.angle_beta   90.00
_cell.angle_gamma   90.00
#
_symmetry.space_group_name_H-M   'P 1'
#
loop_
_entity.id
_entity.type
_entity.pdbx_description
1 polymer ?
#
loop_
_entity_poly.entity_id
_entity_poly.type
_entity_poly.pdbx_seq_one_letter_code
_entity_poly.pdbx_strand_id
1 'polypeptide(L)'
;MGGIAPLARGQGHQVEGSDAKVYPPMSTQLGQLGITLKHGFSAAHLQPAPDLVIVGNALSRGNAAIEYMLDARLRYTSGPQWLGETLLDARRVLAVAGTHGKTTTTSLLAWILESAARAPGFLVGGVPANFGVSARLGGGHAARDPEPGAGRHPLRGGEGHPERPAGADFVVEADEYDTAFFDKRSKFVHYRPSIAILNNLEYDHADIFPDLAAIQRQFHHLLRTVPGHGRLVVNAEDAHLAEVLAMGCWTPVDTFGIEAGDWRARLLAADGSAFAVSHRGRELGDVRWSLHGRHNVMNALAALAAAQAAGVDAASALPALAGFRNVARRME
;
A
#
# COMPACT_ATOMS: atom_id res chain seq x y z
N MET A 1 6.05 3.29 10.35
CA MET A 1 5.30 4.34 11.08
C MET A 1 5.51 5.72 10.46
N GLY A 2 6.70 6.06 9.95
CA GLY A 2 7.01 7.37 9.38
C GLY A 2 6.04 7.90 8.31
N GLY A 3 5.47 7.03 7.48
CA GLY A 3 4.46 7.43 6.49
C GLY A 3 3.05 7.68 7.04
N ILE A 4 2.71 7.10 8.21
CA ILE A 4 1.40 7.32 8.86
C ILE A 4 1.32 8.71 9.50
N ALA A 5 2.41 9.18 10.10
CA ALA A 5 2.46 10.47 10.76
C ALA A 5 2.13 11.66 9.82
N PRO A 6 2.69 11.76 8.59
CA PRO A 6 2.26 12.76 7.62
C PRO A 6 0.78 12.68 7.23
N LEU A 7 0.23 11.47 7.09
CA LEU A 7 -1.19 11.29 6.77
C LEU A 7 -2.09 11.79 7.91
N ALA A 8 -1.77 11.46 9.15
CA ALA A 8 -2.50 11.95 10.32
C ALA A 8 -2.39 13.48 10.45
N ARG A 9 -1.19 14.05 10.24
CA ARG A 9 -0.99 15.50 10.25
C ARG A 9 -1.82 16.19 9.15
N GLY A 10 -1.86 15.60 7.96
CA GLY A 10 -2.65 16.11 6.84
C GLY A 10 -4.17 16.04 7.06
N GLN A 11 -4.64 15.20 7.98
CA GLN A 11 -6.03 15.15 8.45
C GLN A 11 -6.33 16.14 9.60
N GLY A 12 -5.36 16.99 9.98
CA GLY A 12 -5.54 18.01 11.02
C GLY A 12 -5.18 17.55 12.44
N HIS A 13 -4.69 16.32 12.62
CA HIS A 13 -4.24 15.85 13.94
C HIS A 13 -2.93 16.53 14.36
N GLN A 14 -2.80 16.81 15.65
CA GLN A 14 -1.50 17.09 16.24
C GLN A 14 -0.77 15.77 16.44
N VAL A 15 0.45 15.66 15.90
CA VAL A 15 1.20 14.42 15.87
C VAL A 15 2.58 14.61 16.50
N GLU A 16 2.91 13.72 17.41
CA GLU A 16 4.26 13.55 17.95
C GLU A 16 4.70 12.11 17.74
N GLY A 17 6.00 11.88 17.68
CA GLY A 17 6.57 10.54 17.50
C GLY A 17 7.67 10.22 18.50
N SER A 18 7.81 8.94 18.83
CA SER A 18 8.94 8.40 19.60
C SER A 18 9.57 7.25 18.83
N ASP A 19 10.89 7.26 18.68
CA ASP A 19 11.65 6.18 18.07
C ASP A 19 13.05 6.09 18.67
N ALA A 20 13.59 4.88 18.75
CA ALA A 20 14.97 4.64 19.20
C ALA A 20 16.00 5.14 18.17
N LYS A 21 15.61 5.19 16.89
CA LYS A 21 16.50 5.52 15.76
C LYS A 21 15.93 6.66 14.93
N VAL A 22 16.11 7.87 15.41
CA VAL A 22 15.66 9.09 14.72
C VAL A 22 16.78 9.62 13.82
N TYR A 23 16.73 9.32 12.52
CA TYR A 23 17.77 9.75 11.56
C TYR A 23 17.19 10.09 10.18
N PRO A 24 17.90 10.92 9.38
CA PRO A 24 17.52 11.24 8.02
C PRO A 24 17.44 10.00 7.09
N PRO A 25 16.61 10.04 6.02
CA PRO A 25 15.82 11.20 5.56
C PRO A 25 14.47 11.38 6.26
N MET A 26 13.96 10.34 6.96
CA MET A 26 12.62 10.34 7.56
C MET A 26 12.48 11.41 8.65
N SER A 27 13.47 11.53 9.54
CA SER A 27 13.44 12.53 10.62
C SER A 27 13.38 13.97 10.07
N THR A 28 14.09 14.24 8.99
CA THR A 28 14.09 15.55 8.33
C THR A 28 12.70 15.86 7.74
N GLN A 29 12.10 14.89 7.03
CA GLN A 29 10.76 15.06 6.45
C GLN A 29 9.69 15.30 7.52
N LEU A 30 9.73 14.52 8.62
CA LEU A 30 8.78 14.68 9.72
C LEU A 30 8.96 16.02 10.44
N GLY A 31 10.20 16.46 10.64
CA GLY A 31 10.51 17.78 11.23
C GLY A 31 10.01 18.95 10.36
N GLN A 32 10.15 18.86 9.02
CA GLN A 32 9.61 19.86 8.09
C GLN A 32 8.07 19.96 8.13
N LEU A 33 7.39 18.89 8.50
CA LEU A 33 5.94 18.87 8.73
C LEU A 33 5.53 19.34 10.13
N GLY A 34 6.47 19.82 10.95
CA GLY A 34 6.21 20.25 12.32
C GLY A 34 5.88 19.11 13.29
N ILE A 35 6.29 17.87 12.97
CA ILE A 35 6.11 16.69 13.83
C ILE A 35 7.31 16.61 14.77
N THR A 36 7.05 16.70 16.06
CA THR A 36 8.08 16.58 17.11
C THR A 36 8.47 15.11 17.26
N LEU A 37 9.78 14.83 17.15
CA LEU A 37 10.33 13.49 17.33
C LEU A 37 11.11 13.42 18.64
N LYS A 38 10.71 12.50 19.51
CA LYS A 38 11.36 12.21 20.79
C LYS A 38 12.25 10.99 20.65
N HIS A 39 13.48 11.06 21.12
CA HIS A 39 14.44 9.97 21.05
C HIS A 39 14.20 8.92 22.15
N GLY A 40 14.14 7.64 21.78
CA GLY A 40 13.87 6.55 22.69
C GLY A 40 12.39 6.41 23.05
N PHE A 41 12.12 5.60 24.08
CA PHE A 41 10.77 5.30 24.57
C PHE A 41 10.70 5.50 26.07
N SER A 42 9.82 6.39 26.52
CA SER A 42 9.64 6.74 27.93
C SER A 42 8.18 7.03 28.24
N ALA A 43 7.76 6.76 29.46
CA ALA A 43 6.46 7.15 29.99
C ALA A 43 6.21 8.66 29.87
N ALA A 44 7.25 9.49 30.06
CA ALA A 44 7.17 10.93 29.91
C ALA A 44 6.81 11.39 28.49
N HIS A 45 7.05 10.57 27.47
CA HIS A 45 6.68 10.88 26.08
C HIS A 45 5.16 10.81 25.83
N LEU A 46 4.42 10.19 26.74
CA LEU A 46 2.96 10.06 26.70
C LEU A 46 2.28 10.97 27.75
N GLN A 47 2.98 12.01 28.17
CA GLN A 47 2.48 13.03 29.11
C GLN A 47 2.64 14.43 28.53
N PRO A 48 1.53 15.25 28.46
CA PRO A 48 0.17 14.88 28.85
C PRO A 48 -0.38 13.72 28.01
N ALA A 49 -1.40 13.01 28.53
CA ALA A 49 -1.98 11.86 27.85
C ALA A 49 -2.50 12.22 26.47
N PRO A 50 -2.07 11.54 25.39
CA PRO A 50 -2.61 11.76 24.05
C PRO A 50 -4.02 11.15 23.91
N ASP A 51 -4.81 11.66 22.97
CA ASP A 51 -6.13 11.09 22.63
C ASP A 51 -6.03 9.67 22.09
N LEU A 52 -4.95 9.35 21.39
CA LEU A 52 -4.70 8.04 20.79
C LEU A 52 -3.20 7.77 20.65
N VAL A 53 -2.77 6.58 21.02
CA VAL A 53 -1.41 6.07 20.78
C VAL A 53 -1.43 5.12 19.58
N ILE A 54 -0.62 5.39 18.56
CA ILE A 54 -0.44 4.49 17.42
C ILE A 54 0.86 3.71 17.61
N VAL A 55 0.74 2.40 17.79
CA VAL A 55 1.85 1.51 18.13
C VAL A 55 2.45 0.89 16.86
N GLY A 56 3.77 0.98 16.71
CA GLY A 56 4.53 0.33 15.64
C GLY A 56 4.73 -1.16 15.90
N ASN A 57 4.85 -1.96 14.85
CA ASN A 57 4.97 -3.42 14.94
C ASN A 57 6.30 -3.91 15.56
N ALA A 58 7.34 -3.08 15.55
CA ALA A 58 8.63 -3.42 16.16
C ALA A 58 8.63 -3.32 17.71
N LEU A 59 7.58 -2.76 18.30
CA LEU A 59 7.49 -2.59 19.75
C LEU A 59 6.86 -3.83 20.41
N SER A 60 7.32 -4.14 21.62
CA SER A 60 6.85 -5.28 22.41
C SER A 60 6.69 -4.93 23.89
N ARG A 61 6.12 -5.87 24.66
CA ARG A 61 6.08 -5.79 26.12
C ARG A 61 7.50 -5.64 26.70
N GLY A 62 7.61 -4.96 27.82
CA GLY A 62 8.89 -4.56 28.42
C GLY A 62 9.42 -3.19 27.94
N ASN A 63 8.81 -2.58 26.91
CA ASN A 63 9.11 -1.22 26.51
C ASN A 63 8.44 -0.22 27.45
N ALA A 64 9.20 0.73 28.02
CA ALA A 64 8.71 1.65 29.05
C ALA A 64 7.48 2.47 28.65
N ALA A 65 7.38 2.90 27.38
CA ALA A 65 6.22 3.62 26.88
C ALA A 65 5.01 2.68 26.71
N ILE A 66 5.21 1.44 26.28
CA ILE A 66 4.14 0.43 26.15
C ILE A 66 3.60 0.05 27.53
N GLU A 67 4.46 -0.21 28.52
CA GLU A 67 4.00 -0.55 29.86
C GLU A 67 3.19 0.60 30.47
N TYR A 68 3.68 1.85 30.36
CA TYR A 68 2.93 3.01 30.83
C TYR A 68 1.58 3.18 30.11
N MET A 69 1.55 3.00 28.79
CA MET A 69 0.32 3.07 28.00
C MET A 69 -0.75 2.08 28.51
N LEU A 70 -0.32 0.85 28.81
CA LEU A 70 -1.22 -0.21 29.30
C LEU A 70 -1.67 0.07 30.74
N ASP A 71 -0.76 0.45 31.63
CA ASP A 71 -1.04 0.73 33.04
C ASP A 71 -1.98 1.92 33.20
N ALA A 72 -1.74 2.98 32.43
CA ALA A 72 -2.56 4.19 32.40
C ALA A 72 -3.86 4.02 31.59
N ARG A 73 -4.10 2.85 30.98
CA ARG A 73 -5.26 2.54 30.12
C ARG A 73 -5.48 3.58 29.01
N LEU A 74 -4.41 4.07 28.41
CA LEU A 74 -4.52 4.98 27.29
C LEU A 74 -5.16 4.26 26.09
N ARG A 75 -5.90 5.02 25.26
CA ARG A 75 -6.43 4.48 24.00
C ARG A 75 -5.28 4.22 23.04
N TYR A 76 -5.25 3.04 22.45
CA TYR A 76 -4.21 2.69 21.49
C TYR A 76 -4.75 1.86 20.32
N THR A 77 -4.03 1.91 19.22
CA THR A 77 -4.29 1.14 18.00
C THR A 77 -2.97 0.88 17.26
N SER A 78 -3.01 0.06 16.22
CA SER A 78 -1.90 -0.11 15.29
C SER A 78 -1.97 0.87 14.14
N GLY A 79 -0.82 1.10 13.46
CA GLY A 79 -0.79 1.94 12.26
C GLY A 79 -1.70 1.44 11.14
N PRO A 80 -1.64 0.14 10.76
CA PRO A 80 -2.53 -0.42 9.74
C PRO A 80 -4.00 -0.34 10.08
N GLN A 81 -4.38 -0.60 11.33
CA GLN A 81 -5.77 -0.50 11.77
C GLN A 81 -6.25 0.96 11.71
N TRP A 82 -5.48 1.90 12.25
CA TRP A 82 -5.80 3.32 12.17
C TRP A 82 -5.99 3.78 10.72
N LEU A 83 -5.05 3.40 9.84
CA LEU A 83 -5.12 3.74 8.42
C LEU A 83 -6.41 3.20 7.79
N GLY A 84 -6.73 1.93 8.04
CA GLY A 84 -7.93 1.28 7.51
C GLY A 84 -9.22 1.95 7.95
N GLU A 85 -9.34 2.26 9.25
CA GLU A 85 -10.57 2.78 9.86
C GLU A 85 -10.78 4.28 9.62
N THR A 86 -9.69 5.07 9.52
CA THR A 86 -9.81 6.54 9.46
C THR A 86 -9.63 7.11 8.06
N LEU A 87 -8.82 6.48 7.22
CA LEU A 87 -8.49 7.03 5.92
C LEU A 87 -8.99 6.18 4.74
N LEU A 88 -8.90 4.84 4.84
CA LEU A 88 -9.18 3.96 3.71
C LEU A 88 -10.65 3.61 3.54
N ASP A 89 -11.46 3.67 4.60
CA ASP A 89 -12.86 3.25 4.60
C ASP A 89 -13.71 3.99 3.55
N ALA A 90 -13.44 5.27 3.32
CA ALA A 90 -14.14 6.09 2.32
C ALA A 90 -13.49 6.06 0.93
N ARG A 91 -12.44 5.25 0.70
CA ARG A 91 -11.62 5.27 -0.52
C ARG A 91 -11.67 3.95 -1.28
N ARG A 92 -11.35 4.01 -2.57
CA ARG A 92 -11.01 2.82 -3.32
C ARG A 92 -9.54 2.49 -3.06
N VAL A 93 -9.31 1.41 -2.33
CA VAL A 93 -7.97 0.97 -1.96
C VAL A 93 -7.41 0.03 -3.01
N LEU A 94 -6.21 0.33 -3.49
CA LEU A 94 -5.40 -0.51 -4.36
C LEU A 94 -4.19 -0.98 -3.57
N ALA A 95 -4.17 -2.25 -3.17
CA ALA A 95 -3.11 -2.83 -2.36
C ALA A 95 -2.11 -3.60 -3.22
N VAL A 96 -0.82 -3.48 -2.90
CA VAL A 96 0.24 -4.21 -3.58
C VAL A 96 0.93 -5.13 -2.58
N ALA A 97 0.67 -6.43 -2.70
CA ALA A 97 1.27 -7.49 -1.89
C ALA A 97 2.28 -8.31 -2.70
N GLY A 98 3.19 -8.97 -2.02
CA GLY A 98 4.21 -9.83 -2.60
C GLY A 98 5.48 -9.83 -1.75
N THR A 99 6.30 -10.83 -1.89
CA THR A 99 7.60 -10.88 -1.20
C THR A 99 8.52 -9.77 -1.70
N HIS A 100 8.60 -9.60 -3.02
CA HIS A 100 9.48 -8.64 -3.68
C HIS A 100 8.71 -7.68 -4.60
N GLY A 101 9.32 -6.51 -4.89
CA GLY A 101 8.80 -5.55 -5.85
C GLY A 101 7.64 -4.67 -5.34
N LYS A 102 7.14 -4.86 -4.11
CA LYS A 102 6.03 -4.09 -3.53
C LYS A 102 6.21 -2.58 -3.71
N THR A 103 7.33 -2.03 -3.24
CA THR A 103 7.62 -0.58 -3.27
C THR A 103 7.64 -0.01 -4.69
N THR A 104 8.30 -0.71 -5.62
CA THR A 104 8.36 -0.30 -7.03
C THR A 104 6.99 -0.35 -7.69
N THR A 105 6.24 -1.43 -7.50
CA THR A 105 4.89 -1.60 -8.08
C THR A 105 3.90 -0.59 -7.51
N THR A 106 3.94 -0.33 -6.18
CA THR A 106 3.10 0.69 -5.53
C THR A 106 3.41 2.07 -6.10
N SER A 107 4.70 2.39 -6.28
CA SER A 107 5.15 3.67 -6.84
C SER A 107 4.75 3.83 -8.32
N LEU A 108 4.89 2.77 -9.12
CA LEU A 108 4.45 2.73 -10.53
C LEU A 108 2.94 2.95 -10.64
N LEU A 109 2.16 2.22 -9.85
CA LEU A 109 0.70 2.35 -9.86
C LEU A 109 0.25 3.76 -9.45
N ALA A 110 0.83 4.31 -8.38
CA ALA A 110 0.55 5.68 -7.98
C ALA A 110 0.91 6.69 -9.08
N TRP A 111 2.05 6.49 -9.78
CA TRP A 111 2.49 7.35 -10.87
C TRP A 111 1.58 7.25 -12.11
N ILE A 112 1.12 6.06 -12.48
CA ILE A 112 0.16 5.87 -13.57
C ILE A 112 -1.15 6.61 -13.25
N LEU A 113 -1.68 6.46 -12.04
CA LEU A 113 -2.89 7.15 -11.60
C LEU A 113 -2.70 8.68 -11.57
N GLU A 114 -1.54 9.17 -11.15
CA GLU A 114 -1.21 10.60 -11.17
C GLU A 114 -1.18 11.14 -12.59
N SER A 115 -0.51 10.42 -13.51
CA SER A 115 -0.43 10.78 -14.92
C SER A 115 -1.79 10.78 -15.62
N ALA A 116 -2.74 9.99 -15.12
CA ALA A 116 -4.14 9.98 -15.54
C ALA A 116 -5.00 11.01 -14.80
N ALA A 117 -4.40 12.01 -14.15
CA ALA A 117 -5.06 13.09 -13.41
C ALA A 117 -6.00 12.61 -12.27
N ARG A 118 -5.74 11.41 -11.70
CA ARG A 118 -6.56 10.85 -10.62
C ARG A 118 -6.13 11.37 -9.24
N ALA A 119 -4.97 12.01 -9.14
CA ALA A 119 -4.41 12.56 -7.89
C ALA A 119 -4.51 11.57 -6.69
N PRO A 120 -3.98 10.33 -6.79
CA PRO A 120 -4.18 9.30 -5.78
C PRO A 120 -3.54 9.68 -4.44
N GLY A 121 -4.13 9.20 -3.34
CA GLY A 121 -3.41 9.05 -2.09
C GLY A 121 -2.49 7.84 -2.16
N PHE A 122 -1.45 7.82 -1.34
CA PHE A 122 -0.59 6.64 -1.26
C PHE A 122 0.18 6.55 0.05
N LEU A 123 0.58 5.32 0.38
CA LEU A 123 1.56 4.99 1.42
C LEU A 123 2.54 3.95 0.87
N VAL A 124 3.81 4.33 0.75
CA VAL A 124 4.89 3.53 0.17
C VAL A 124 6.01 3.36 1.19
N GLY A 125 6.64 2.20 1.23
CA GLY A 125 7.74 1.89 2.14
C GLY A 125 9.06 2.62 1.87
N GLY A 126 9.15 3.36 0.75
CA GLY A 126 10.27 4.20 0.35
C GLY A 126 9.81 5.59 -0.05
N VAL A 127 10.72 6.38 -0.62
CA VAL A 127 10.43 7.71 -1.19
C VAL A 127 10.50 7.63 -2.70
N PRO A 128 9.36 7.52 -3.42
CA PRO A 128 9.36 7.50 -4.88
C PRO A 128 9.88 8.82 -5.44
N ALA A 129 10.83 8.76 -6.37
CA ALA A 129 11.50 9.95 -6.88
C ALA A 129 10.55 10.89 -7.65
N ASN A 130 9.48 10.37 -8.23
CA ASN A 130 8.46 11.19 -8.89
C ASN A 130 7.64 12.04 -7.91
N PHE A 131 7.55 11.65 -6.64
CA PHE A 131 6.72 12.33 -5.65
C PHE A 131 7.52 13.04 -4.55
N GLY A 132 8.74 12.58 -4.25
CA GLY A 132 9.60 13.14 -3.21
C GLY A 132 9.12 12.89 -1.77
N VAL A 133 8.01 12.18 -1.60
CA VAL A 133 7.42 11.84 -0.28
C VAL A 133 6.99 10.38 -0.26
N SER A 134 7.00 9.76 0.93
CA SER A 134 6.58 8.36 1.11
C SER A 134 5.08 8.18 1.30
N ALA A 135 4.35 9.26 1.60
CA ALA A 135 2.92 9.23 1.83
C ALA A 135 2.26 10.54 1.41
N ARG A 136 1.03 10.46 0.89
CA ARG A 136 0.21 11.60 0.47
C ARG A 136 -1.28 11.26 0.64
N LEU A 137 -2.09 12.21 1.07
CA LEU A 137 -3.54 12.03 1.20
C LEU A 137 -4.25 11.89 -0.14
N GLY A 138 -3.73 12.48 -1.20
CA GLY A 138 -4.37 12.56 -2.51
C GLY A 138 -5.35 13.71 -2.65
N GLY A 139 -5.81 13.97 -3.88
CA GLY A 139 -6.81 15.00 -4.17
C GLY A 139 -8.19 14.65 -3.60
N GLY A 140 -9.01 15.68 -3.30
CA GLY A 140 -10.35 15.51 -2.72
C GLY A 140 -10.42 15.59 -1.19
N HIS A 141 -9.30 15.75 -0.50
CA HIS A 141 -9.27 16.23 0.89
C HIS A 141 -9.11 17.76 0.89
N ALA A 142 -10.13 18.49 0.45
CA ALA A 142 -10.41 19.75 1.10
C ALA A 142 -10.74 19.38 2.55
N ALA A 143 -10.04 19.98 3.52
CA ALA A 143 -10.37 19.81 4.93
C ALA A 143 -11.89 19.98 5.10
N ARG A 144 -12.59 18.87 5.35
CA ARG A 144 -13.91 18.97 5.94
C ARG A 144 -13.62 19.34 7.37
N ASP A 145 -13.94 20.57 7.73
CA ASP A 145 -14.12 20.91 9.14
C ASP A 145 -15.03 19.81 9.71
N PRO A 146 -14.63 19.19 10.84
CA PRO A 146 -15.49 18.20 11.46
C PRO A 146 -16.76 18.92 11.90
N GLU A 147 -17.85 18.68 11.19
CA GLU A 147 -19.17 19.08 11.67
C GLU A 147 -19.39 18.37 13.02
N PRO A 148 -19.59 19.10 14.11
CA PRO A 148 -19.84 18.48 15.40
C PRO A 148 -21.26 17.88 15.36
N GLY A 149 -21.34 16.54 15.23
CA GLY A 149 -22.61 15.83 15.35
C GLY A 149 -22.98 14.81 14.27
N ALA A 150 -22.14 14.55 13.27
CA ALA A 150 -22.45 13.53 12.25
C ALA A 150 -22.28 12.12 12.81
N GLY A 151 -23.36 11.60 13.41
CA GLY A 151 -23.51 10.20 13.76
C GLY A 151 -23.33 9.30 12.54
N ARG A 152 -22.75 8.13 12.75
CA ARG A 152 -22.57 7.06 11.77
C ARG A 152 -23.87 6.85 10.97
N HIS A 153 -23.83 7.10 9.68
CA HIS A 153 -24.98 6.82 8.82
C HIS A 153 -25.10 5.30 8.59
N PRO A 154 -26.31 4.72 8.77
CA PRO A 154 -26.57 3.33 8.46
C PRO A 154 -26.49 3.11 6.94
N LEU A 155 -26.12 1.90 6.56
CA LEU A 155 -26.00 1.37 5.21
C LEU A 155 -27.13 1.86 4.29
N ARG A 156 -26.83 2.66 3.28
CA ARG A 156 -27.76 2.89 2.17
C ARG A 156 -27.47 1.85 1.08
N GLY A 157 -28.35 0.88 0.96
CA GLY A 157 -28.52 0.11 -0.26
C GLY A 157 -29.10 1.03 -1.34
N GLY A 158 -28.43 1.12 -2.49
CA GLY A 158 -28.90 1.87 -3.64
C GLY A 158 -28.06 1.51 -4.85
N GLU A 159 -28.70 0.95 -5.87
CA GLU A 159 -28.13 0.60 -7.17
C GLU A 159 -27.62 1.85 -7.88
N GLY A 160 -26.39 1.77 -8.42
CA GLY A 160 -25.71 2.83 -9.16
C GLY A 160 -24.44 3.26 -8.44
N HIS A 161 -23.27 2.85 -8.99
CA HIS A 161 -21.99 3.36 -8.50
C HIS A 161 -21.93 4.87 -8.83
N PRO A 162 -22.00 5.77 -7.85
CA PRO A 162 -21.75 7.18 -8.09
C PRO A 162 -20.30 7.32 -8.61
N GLU A 163 -20.11 8.15 -9.63
CA GLU A 163 -18.78 8.54 -10.07
C GLU A 163 -17.98 9.02 -8.85
N ARG A 164 -16.92 8.28 -8.50
CA ARG A 164 -16.12 8.63 -7.33
C ARG A 164 -15.31 9.89 -7.65
N PRO A 165 -15.28 10.86 -6.74
CA PRO A 165 -14.55 12.11 -6.97
C PRO A 165 -13.05 11.84 -7.20
N ALA A 166 -12.37 12.73 -7.92
CA ALA A 166 -10.93 12.69 -8.08
C ALA A 166 -10.24 12.63 -6.70
N GLY A 167 -9.24 11.76 -6.56
CA GLY A 167 -8.58 11.51 -5.26
C GLY A 167 -9.26 10.44 -4.40
N ALA A 168 -10.27 9.76 -4.90
CA ALA A 168 -10.88 8.62 -4.21
C ALA A 168 -9.98 7.36 -4.18
N ASP A 169 -8.93 7.31 -5.02
CA ASP A 169 -8.00 6.20 -5.07
C ASP A 169 -6.91 6.34 -4.00
N PHE A 170 -6.59 5.23 -3.34
CA PHE A 170 -5.48 5.16 -2.41
C PHE A 170 -4.64 3.91 -2.69
N VAL A 171 -3.36 4.11 -3.01
CA VAL A 171 -2.43 3.03 -3.28
C VAL A 171 -1.62 2.73 -2.02
N VAL A 172 -1.62 1.49 -1.57
CA VAL A 172 -0.91 1.10 -0.35
C VAL A 172 0.00 -0.09 -0.58
N GLU A 173 1.23 0.02 -0.09
CA GLU A 173 2.14 -1.12 0.02
C GLU A 173 1.62 -2.06 1.12
N ALA A 174 1.25 -3.27 0.73
CA ALA A 174 0.57 -4.24 1.56
C ALA A 174 1.54 -5.33 2.02
N ASP A 175 1.98 -5.17 3.26
CA ASP A 175 3.00 -5.99 3.88
C ASP A 175 2.37 -7.17 4.62
N GLU A 176 2.97 -8.36 4.50
CA GLU A 176 2.58 -9.60 5.13
C GLU A 176 2.94 -9.69 6.62
N TYR A 177 3.81 -8.80 7.12
CA TYR A 177 4.20 -8.76 8.53
C TYR A 177 3.05 -8.56 9.48
N ASP A 178 3.22 -9.04 10.72
CA ASP A 178 2.27 -8.79 11.80
C ASP A 178 2.07 -7.29 12.08
N THR A 179 0.90 -6.97 12.57
CA THR A 179 0.43 -5.58 12.71
C THR A 179 1.05 -4.87 13.90
N ALA A 180 1.05 -5.52 15.07
CA ALA A 180 1.58 -5.01 16.33
C ALA A 180 1.77 -6.15 17.35
N PHE A 181 2.37 -5.85 18.52
CA PHE A 181 2.54 -6.86 19.57
C PHE A 181 1.23 -7.47 20.07
N PHE A 182 0.14 -6.72 20.00
CA PHE A 182 -1.21 -7.13 20.44
C PHE A 182 -2.11 -7.61 19.28
N ASP A 183 -1.67 -7.47 18.02
CA ASP A 183 -2.39 -7.95 16.83
C ASP A 183 -1.42 -8.66 15.90
N LYS A 184 -1.52 -9.99 15.85
CA LYS A 184 -0.64 -10.86 15.05
C LYS A 184 -1.15 -11.15 13.64
N ARG A 185 -2.25 -10.52 13.22
CA ARG A 185 -2.70 -10.56 11.84
C ARG A 185 -1.76 -9.73 10.95
N SER A 186 -1.60 -10.14 9.71
CA SER A 186 -0.83 -9.36 8.74
C SER A 186 -1.44 -7.99 8.50
N LYS A 187 -0.59 -6.98 8.29
CA LYS A 187 -0.99 -5.57 8.09
C LYS A 187 -2.05 -5.40 7.03
N PHE A 188 -1.95 -6.12 5.93
CA PHE A 188 -2.81 -5.95 4.76
C PHE A 188 -4.28 -6.31 5.00
N VAL A 189 -4.63 -7.13 6.00
CA VAL A 189 -6.04 -7.45 6.29
C VAL A 189 -6.84 -6.24 6.79
N HIS A 190 -6.13 -5.23 7.32
CA HIS A 190 -6.74 -3.98 7.76
C HIS A 190 -7.12 -3.05 6.62
N TYR A 191 -6.52 -3.22 5.42
CA TYR A 191 -6.67 -2.29 4.31
C TYR A 191 -7.94 -2.51 3.48
N ARG A 192 -8.54 -3.71 3.52
CA ARG A 192 -9.77 -4.07 2.80
C ARG A 192 -9.78 -3.58 1.36
N PRO A 193 -8.82 -3.99 0.51
CA PRO A 193 -8.66 -3.42 -0.81
C PRO A 193 -9.81 -3.80 -1.74
N SER A 194 -10.18 -2.87 -2.63
CA SER A 194 -11.06 -3.16 -3.77
C SER A 194 -10.29 -3.80 -4.92
N ILE A 195 -8.99 -3.49 -5.04
CA ILE A 195 -8.08 -4.05 -6.03
C ILE A 195 -6.82 -4.49 -5.28
N ALA A 196 -6.40 -5.74 -5.47
CA ALA A 196 -5.18 -6.25 -4.86
C ALA A 196 -4.26 -6.87 -5.92
N ILE A 197 -3.00 -6.42 -5.94
CA ILE A 197 -1.93 -7.05 -6.71
C ILE A 197 -1.26 -8.09 -5.83
N LEU A 198 -1.08 -9.29 -6.36
CA LEU A 198 -0.26 -10.37 -5.79
C LEU A 198 0.94 -10.55 -6.73
N ASN A 199 2.06 -9.94 -6.36
CA ASN A 199 3.21 -9.81 -7.26
C ASN A 199 4.04 -11.07 -7.36
N ASN A 200 4.38 -11.66 -6.22
CA ASN A 200 5.10 -12.94 -6.07
C ASN A 200 4.97 -13.43 -4.63
N LEU A 201 5.25 -14.72 -4.42
CA LEU A 201 5.23 -15.32 -3.10
C LEU A 201 6.37 -16.32 -2.96
N GLU A 202 7.35 -15.95 -2.15
CA GLU A 202 8.49 -16.80 -1.81
C GLU A 202 8.58 -16.97 -0.29
N TYR A 203 9.29 -18.03 0.15
CA TYR A 203 9.57 -18.19 1.57
C TYR A 203 10.64 -17.19 1.99
N ASP A 204 10.21 -16.16 2.68
CA ASP A 204 11.05 -15.12 3.28
C ASP A 204 10.59 -14.87 4.73
N HIS A 205 11.39 -14.13 5.48
CA HIS A 205 11.06 -13.75 6.87
C HIS A 205 10.89 -14.95 7.81
N ALA A 206 11.89 -15.86 7.81
CA ALA A 206 11.95 -17.04 8.68
C ALA A 206 11.89 -16.74 10.19
N ASP A 207 12.10 -15.49 10.58
CA ASP A 207 11.93 -14.97 11.94
C ASP A 207 10.46 -14.85 12.38
N ILE A 208 9.52 -14.75 11.40
CA ILE A 208 8.08 -14.57 11.64
C ILE A 208 7.28 -15.77 11.19
N PHE A 209 7.64 -16.36 10.05
CA PHE A 209 6.90 -17.45 9.44
C PHE A 209 7.69 -18.76 9.50
N PRO A 210 7.10 -19.83 10.07
CA PRO A 210 7.78 -21.11 10.20
C PRO A 210 7.99 -21.82 8.86
N ASP A 211 7.11 -21.58 7.88
CA ASP A 211 7.09 -22.22 6.58
C ASP A 211 6.36 -21.39 5.52
N LEU A 212 6.48 -21.78 4.26
CA LEU A 212 5.79 -21.18 3.14
C LEU A 212 4.26 -21.21 3.30
N ALA A 213 3.72 -22.32 3.82
CA ALA A 213 2.28 -22.47 4.02
C ALA A 213 1.71 -21.43 5.03
N ALA A 214 2.53 -20.99 5.98
CA ALA A 214 2.14 -19.92 6.89
C ALA A 214 1.99 -18.59 6.14
N ILE A 215 2.89 -18.26 5.20
CA ILE A 215 2.79 -17.06 4.37
C ILE A 215 1.59 -17.16 3.41
N GLN A 216 1.40 -18.32 2.76
CA GLN A 216 0.25 -18.56 1.89
C GLN A 216 -1.09 -18.35 2.61
N ARG A 217 -1.19 -18.80 3.88
CA ARG A 217 -2.38 -18.53 4.71
C ARG A 217 -2.61 -17.04 4.93
N GLN A 218 -1.55 -16.24 5.11
CA GLN A 218 -1.71 -14.79 5.24
C GLN A 218 -2.23 -14.18 3.93
N PHE A 219 -1.63 -14.54 2.79
CA PHE A 219 -2.13 -14.08 1.48
C PHE A 219 -3.58 -14.49 1.25
N HIS A 220 -3.96 -15.71 1.64
CA HIS A 220 -5.36 -16.14 1.55
C HIS A 220 -6.27 -15.31 2.49
N HIS A 221 -5.79 -14.87 3.66
CA HIS A 221 -6.54 -13.92 4.50
C HIS A 221 -6.75 -12.58 3.79
N LEU A 222 -5.76 -12.08 3.03
CA LEU A 222 -5.94 -10.90 2.20
C LEU A 222 -7.04 -11.11 1.14
N LEU A 223 -7.03 -12.23 0.41
CA LEU A 223 -8.04 -12.54 -0.61
C LEU A 223 -9.46 -12.47 -0.04
N ARG A 224 -9.66 -12.97 1.18
CA ARG A 224 -10.96 -12.95 1.87
C ARG A 224 -11.46 -11.53 2.18
N THR A 225 -10.61 -10.53 2.15
CA THR A 225 -10.99 -9.14 2.42
C THR A 225 -11.35 -8.37 1.15
N VAL A 226 -11.04 -8.91 -0.03
CA VAL A 226 -11.34 -8.28 -1.32
C VAL A 226 -12.78 -8.60 -1.72
N PRO A 227 -13.63 -7.60 -2.00
CA PRO A 227 -15.03 -7.84 -2.32
C PRO A 227 -15.21 -8.53 -3.68
N GLY A 228 -16.33 -9.25 -3.87
CA GLY A 228 -16.62 -9.97 -5.11
C GLY A 228 -16.75 -9.10 -6.37
N HIS A 229 -17.04 -7.80 -6.21
CA HIS A 229 -17.02 -6.82 -7.30
C HIS A 229 -15.65 -6.15 -7.49
N GLY A 230 -14.67 -6.50 -6.67
CA GLY A 230 -13.29 -6.02 -6.76
C GLY A 230 -12.49 -6.70 -7.86
N ARG A 231 -11.16 -6.62 -7.77
CA ARG A 231 -10.25 -7.24 -8.73
C ARG A 231 -8.98 -7.74 -8.03
N LEU A 232 -8.60 -8.96 -8.37
CA LEU A 232 -7.26 -9.47 -8.08
C LEU A 232 -6.41 -9.39 -9.35
N VAL A 233 -5.17 -8.95 -9.21
CA VAL A 233 -4.17 -8.89 -10.28
C VAL A 233 -3.02 -9.79 -9.85
N VAL A 234 -2.88 -10.95 -10.48
CA VAL A 234 -2.04 -12.05 -9.96
C VAL A 234 -0.97 -12.45 -10.97
N ASN A 235 0.25 -12.63 -10.51
CA ASN A 235 1.33 -13.16 -11.30
C ASN A 235 1.02 -14.60 -11.73
N ALA A 236 0.85 -14.81 -13.04
CA ALA A 236 0.53 -16.11 -13.63
C ALA A 236 1.70 -17.12 -13.58
N GLU A 237 2.91 -16.62 -13.37
CA GLU A 237 4.15 -17.41 -13.40
C GLU A 237 4.55 -17.87 -11.99
N ASP A 238 3.79 -17.52 -10.96
CA ASP A 238 4.06 -17.87 -9.57
C ASP A 238 3.14 -19.01 -9.11
N ALA A 239 3.72 -20.20 -8.97
CA ALA A 239 3.00 -21.40 -8.56
C ALA A 239 2.42 -21.29 -7.14
N HIS A 240 3.11 -20.61 -6.22
CA HIS A 240 2.65 -20.45 -4.84
C HIS A 240 1.44 -19.53 -4.75
N LEU A 241 1.33 -18.52 -5.62
CA LEU A 241 0.12 -17.72 -5.74
C LEU A 241 -1.05 -18.52 -6.35
N ALA A 242 -0.78 -19.42 -7.30
CA ALA A 242 -1.80 -20.33 -7.82
C ALA A 242 -2.35 -21.24 -6.70
N GLU A 243 -1.50 -21.75 -5.82
CA GLU A 243 -1.89 -22.51 -4.63
C GLU A 243 -2.75 -21.67 -3.66
N VAL A 244 -2.41 -20.40 -3.45
CA VAL A 244 -3.22 -19.49 -2.62
C VAL A 244 -4.61 -19.28 -3.22
N LEU A 245 -4.73 -19.10 -4.54
CA LEU A 245 -6.02 -18.99 -5.22
C LEU A 245 -6.85 -20.28 -5.09
N ALA A 246 -6.19 -21.44 -5.15
CA ALA A 246 -6.84 -22.75 -4.99
C ALA A 246 -7.41 -22.97 -3.56
N MET A 247 -6.90 -22.26 -2.54
CA MET A 247 -7.48 -22.29 -1.18
C MET A 247 -8.87 -21.62 -1.11
N GLY A 248 -9.27 -20.88 -2.15
CA GLY A 248 -10.55 -20.20 -2.31
C GLY A 248 -10.38 -18.78 -2.82
N CYS A 249 -11.17 -18.42 -3.84
CA CYS A 249 -11.18 -17.11 -4.45
C CYS A 249 -12.61 -16.71 -4.82
N TRP A 250 -13.04 -15.52 -4.41
CA TRP A 250 -14.40 -15.02 -4.61
C TRP A 250 -14.45 -13.75 -5.47
N THR A 251 -13.28 -13.27 -5.88
CA THR A 251 -13.10 -12.02 -6.61
C THR A 251 -12.57 -12.35 -8.01
N PRO A 252 -13.05 -11.67 -9.07
CA PRO A 252 -12.51 -11.86 -10.42
C PRO A 252 -10.99 -11.61 -10.47
N VAL A 253 -10.29 -12.45 -11.22
CA VAL A 253 -8.83 -12.44 -11.34
C VAL A 253 -8.45 -12.00 -12.76
N ASP A 254 -7.54 -11.04 -12.88
CA ASP A 254 -6.73 -10.77 -14.06
C ASP A 254 -5.32 -11.26 -13.78
N THR A 255 -4.71 -11.94 -14.73
CA THR A 255 -3.36 -12.48 -14.57
C THR A 255 -2.34 -11.70 -15.39
N PHE A 256 -1.09 -11.62 -14.91
CA PHE A 256 0.00 -10.98 -15.63
C PHE A 256 1.26 -11.84 -15.64
N GLY A 257 2.06 -11.70 -16.69
CA GLY A 257 3.34 -12.37 -16.84
C GLY A 257 4.02 -12.03 -18.16
N ILE A 258 5.23 -12.50 -18.33
CA ILE A 258 5.96 -12.36 -19.60
C ILE A 258 5.60 -13.54 -20.51
N GLU A 259 5.62 -14.75 -19.97
CA GLU A 259 5.34 -15.98 -20.72
C GLU A 259 3.86 -16.40 -20.64
N ALA A 260 3.16 -16.02 -19.57
CA ALA A 260 1.78 -16.41 -19.31
C ALA A 260 0.94 -15.24 -18.76
N GLY A 261 -0.38 -15.36 -18.82
CA GLY A 261 -1.33 -14.39 -18.24
C GLY A 261 -2.17 -13.65 -19.27
N ASP A 262 -3.17 -12.90 -18.78
CA ASP A 262 -4.01 -11.99 -19.58
C ASP A 262 -3.23 -10.77 -20.05
N TRP A 263 -2.37 -10.24 -19.17
CA TRP A 263 -1.46 -9.13 -19.42
C TRP A 263 -0.07 -9.68 -19.69
N ARG A 264 0.46 -9.39 -20.86
CA ARG A 264 1.76 -9.93 -21.29
C ARG A 264 2.71 -8.83 -21.75
N ALA A 265 3.99 -9.11 -21.60
CA ALA A 265 5.04 -8.32 -22.20
C ALA A 265 5.90 -9.18 -23.14
N ARG A 266 6.19 -8.67 -24.33
CA ARG A 266 7.21 -9.21 -25.19
C ARG A 266 8.43 -8.27 -25.16
N LEU A 267 9.56 -8.76 -24.67
CA LEU A 267 10.77 -7.97 -24.56
C LEU A 267 11.26 -7.56 -25.95
N LEU A 268 11.48 -6.26 -26.16
CA LEU A 268 12.09 -5.67 -27.34
C LEU A 268 13.60 -5.43 -27.13
N ALA A 269 14.01 -5.28 -25.85
CA ALA A 269 15.39 -5.28 -25.41
C ALA A 269 15.58 -6.33 -24.32
N ALA A 270 16.63 -7.14 -24.42
CA ALA A 270 16.87 -8.26 -23.53
C ALA A 270 17.01 -7.86 -22.05
N ASP A 271 17.46 -6.65 -21.80
CA ASP A 271 17.62 -6.08 -20.46
C ASP A 271 16.32 -5.55 -19.85
N GLY A 272 15.18 -5.61 -20.58
CA GLY A 272 13.88 -5.13 -20.11
C GLY A 272 13.68 -3.62 -20.22
N SER A 273 14.62 -2.86 -20.80
CA SER A 273 14.49 -1.42 -21.02
C SER A 273 13.48 -1.05 -22.11
N ALA A 274 13.08 -2.03 -22.94
CA ALA A 274 12.05 -1.88 -23.95
C ALA A 274 11.22 -3.17 -24.07
N PHE A 275 9.88 -3.01 -24.11
CA PHE A 275 8.96 -4.14 -24.24
C PHE A 275 7.63 -3.69 -24.83
N ALA A 276 6.96 -4.60 -25.56
CA ALA A 276 5.60 -4.42 -26.04
C ALA A 276 4.62 -4.99 -25.01
N VAL A 277 3.51 -4.31 -24.78
CA VAL A 277 2.45 -4.75 -23.84
C VAL A 277 1.23 -5.23 -24.61
N SER A 278 0.67 -6.33 -24.20
CA SER A 278 -0.61 -6.85 -24.71
C SER A 278 -1.54 -7.26 -23.58
N HIS A 279 -2.85 -7.16 -23.82
CA HIS A 279 -3.90 -7.61 -22.92
C HIS A 279 -4.88 -8.50 -23.67
N ARG A 280 -5.01 -9.77 -23.23
CA ARG A 280 -5.86 -10.79 -23.85
C ARG A 280 -5.66 -10.92 -25.36
N GLY A 281 -4.39 -10.91 -25.79
CA GLY A 281 -4.00 -11.02 -27.18
C GLY A 281 -4.07 -9.72 -28.02
N ARG A 282 -4.64 -8.64 -27.47
CA ARG A 282 -4.64 -7.31 -28.13
C ARG A 282 -3.38 -6.56 -27.75
N GLU A 283 -2.62 -6.12 -28.73
CA GLU A 283 -1.48 -5.24 -28.50
C GLU A 283 -1.93 -3.85 -28.10
N LEU A 284 -1.32 -3.30 -27.04
CA LEU A 284 -1.63 -1.98 -26.49
C LEU A 284 -0.57 -0.94 -26.91
N GLY A 285 0.68 -1.35 -27.09
CA GLY A 285 1.79 -0.51 -27.53
C GLY A 285 3.12 -0.87 -26.87
N ASP A 286 4.13 -0.08 -27.18
CA ASP A 286 5.50 -0.27 -26.71
C ASP A 286 5.83 0.68 -25.56
N VAL A 287 6.66 0.18 -24.65
CA VAL A 287 7.26 0.94 -23.55
C VAL A 287 8.77 0.99 -23.74
N ARG A 288 9.35 2.17 -23.56
CA ARG A 288 10.79 2.41 -23.43
C ARG A 288 11.03 3.25 -22.20
N TRP A 289 11.85 2.75 -21.29
CA TRP A 289 12.06 3.39 -19.99
C TRP A 289 13.49 3.21 -19.46
N SER A 290 13.82 3.81 -18.34
CA SER A 290 15.15 3.75 -17.74
C SER A 290 15.37 2.56 -16.81
N LEU A 291 14.34 1.74 -16.54
CA LEU A 291 14.48 0.58 -15.65
C LEU A 291 14.96 -0.65 -16.44
N HIS A 292 15.66 -1.51 -15.71
CA HIS A 292 16.20 -2.76 -16.26
C HIS A 292 15.67 -3.97 -15.47
N GLY A 293 15.73 -5.13 -16.10
CA GLY A 293 15.37 -6.42 -15.51
C GLY A 293 13.91 -6.83 -15.73
N ARG A 294 13.72 -8.14 -15.97
CA ARG A 294 12.40 -8.76 -16.16
C ARG A 294 11.44 -8.46 -15.00
N HIS A 295 11.95 -8.42 -13.77
CA HIS A 295 11.15 -8.11 -12.60
C HIS A 295 10.49 -6.72 -12.66
N ASN A 296 11.15 -5.72 -13.23
CA ASN A 296 10.54 -4.40 -13.41
C ASN A 296 9.48 -4.40 -14.50
N VAL A 297 9.65 -5.20 -15.56
CA VAL A 297 8.61 -5.43 -16.59
C VAL A 297 7.38 -6.07 -15.95
N MET A 298 7.56 -7.06 -15.09
CA MET A 298 6.47 -7.69 -14.32
C MET A 298 5.77 -6.68 -13.42
N ASN A 299 6.52 -5.83 -12.69
CA ASN A 299 5.96 -4.76 -11.86
C ASN A 299 5.12 -3.76 -12.70
N ALA A 300 5.55 -3.45 -13.94
CA ALA A 300 4.80 -2.58 -14.83
C ALA A 300 3.49 -3.21 -15.31
N LEU A 301 3.51 -4.49 -15.69
CA LEU A 301 2.30 -5.23 -16.07
C LEU A 301 1.28 -5.27 -14.94
N ALA A 302 1.73 -5.57 -13.74
CA ALA A 302 0.87 -5.57 -12.54
C ALA A 302 0.24 -4.20 -12.28
N ALA A 303 1.04 -3.13 -12.36
CA ALA A 303 0.56 -1.75 -12.16
C ALA A 303 -0.42 -1.30 -13.25
N LEU A 304 -0.17 -1.65 -14.53
CA LEU A 304 -1.08 -1.35 -15.64
C LEU A 304 -2.42 -2.11 -15.49
N ALA A 305 -2.36 -3.39 -15.15
CA ALA A 305 -3.56 -4.21 -14.92
C ALA A 305 -4.42 -3.64 -13.77
N ALA A 306 -3.80 -3.25 -12.67
CA ALA A 306 -4.49 -2.63 -11.54
C ALA A 306 -5.05 -1.23 -11.88
N ALA A 307 -4.32 -0.44 -12.67
CA ALA A 307 -4.80 0.85 -13.15
C ALA A 307 -6.01 0.71 -14.08
N GLN A 308 -5.99 -0.28 -14.99
CA GLN A 308 -7.11 -0.63 -15.84
C GLN A 308 -8.33 -1.06 -15.00
N ALA A 309 -8.14 -1.89 -13.99
CA ALA A 309 -9.19 -2.27 -13.06
C ALA A 309 -9.74 -1.08 -12.27
N ALA A 310 -8.92 -0.05 -12.06
CA ALA A 310 -9.33 1.23 -11.47
C ALA A 310 -9.99 2.19 -12.48
N GLY A 311 -10.15 1.80 -13.75
CA GLY A 311 -10.80 2.60 -14.78
C GLY A 311 -9.88 3.58 -15.50
N VAL A 312 -8.57 3.36 -15.48
CA VAL A 312 -7.61 4.08 -16.32
C VAL A 312 -7.38 3.25 -17.59
N ASP A 313 -7.57 3.82 -18.77
CA ASP A 313 -7.25 3.12 -20.01
C ASP A 313 -5.75 2.84 -20.11
N ALA A 314 -5.39 1.56 -20.12
CA ALA A 314 -3.99 1.14 -20.06
C ALA A 314 -3.19 1.56 -21.30
N ALA A 315 -3.79 1.59 -22.49
CA ALA A 315 -3.09 2.04 -23.69
C ALA A 315 -2.68 3.52 -23.57
N SER A 316 -3.58 4.35 -23.04
CA SER A 316 -3.31 5.76 -22.74
C SER A 316 -2.31 5.96 -21.59
N ALA A 317 -2.17 4.96 -20.71
CA ALA A 317 -1.26 5.00 -19.57
C ALA A 317 0.20 4.59 -19.91
N LEU A 318 0.44 3.91 -21.03
CA LEU A 318 1.78 3.44 -21.41
C LEU A 318 2.84 4.56 -21.43
N PRO A 319 2.58 5.77 -21.97
CA PRO A 319 3.56 6.84 -21.96
C PRO A 319 4.00 7.29 -20.56
N ALA A 320 3.17 7.11 -19.55
CA ALA A 320 3.52 7.44 -18.17
C ALA A 320 4.72 6.63 -17.65
N LEU A 321 4.87 5.38 -18.12
CA LEU A 321 5.98 4.51 -17.71
C LEU A 321 7.34 5.07 -18.13
N ALA A 322 7.42 5.75 -19.26
CA ALA A 322 8.67 6.39 -19.72
C ALA A 322 9.16 7.50 -18.76
N GLY A 323 8.22 8.17 -18.09
CA GLY A 323 8.51 9.22 -17.10
C GLY A 323 8.73 8.71 -15.68
N PHE A 324 8.60 7.41 -15.44
CA PHE A 324 8.77 6.86 -14.10
C PHE A 324 10.24 6.86 -13.67
N ARG A 325 10.47 7.31 -12.43
CA ARG A 325 11.77 7.24 -11.75
C ARG A 325 11.65 6.35 -10.54
N ASN A 326 12.53 5.38 -10.43
CA ASN A 326 12.49 4.42 -9.33
C ASN A 326 12.63 5.09 -7.97
N VAL A 327 12.28 4.36 -6.94
CA VAL A 327 12.46 4.77 -5.54
C VAL A 327 13.95 5.00 -5.29
N ALA A 328 14.31 6.12 -4.66
CA ALA A 328 15.67 6.34 -4.22
C ALA A 328 16.10 5.17 -3.34
N ARG A 329 17.21 4.52 -3.67
CA ARG A 329 17.74 3.40 -2.90
C ARG A 329 17.91 3.86 -1.46
N ARG A 330 17.35 3.12 -0.51
CA ARG A 330 17.84 3.19 0.86
C ARG A 330 19.33 2.86 0.77
N MET A 331 20.19 3.78 1.17
CA MET A 331 21.56 3.43 1.44
C MET A 331 21.51 2.43 2.59
N GLU A 332 21.84 1.21 2.27
CA GLU A 332 22.06 0.14 3.24
C GLU A 332 23.35 0.45 4.00
#